data_da6d2e05a68fa29ff1055d88decb62f3
#
_entry.id   da6d2e05a68fa29ff1055d88decb62f3
#
_cell.length_a   1.000
_cell.length_b   1.000
_cell.length_c   1.000
_cell.angle_alpha   90.00
_cell.angle_beta   90.00
_cell.angle_gamma   90.00
#
_symmetry.space_group_name_H-M   'P 1'
#
loop_
_entity.id
_entity.type
_entity.pdbx_description
1 polymer ?
#
loop_
_entity_poly.entity_id
_entity_poly.type
_entity_poly.pdbx_seq_one_letter_code
_entity_poly.pdbx_strand_id
1 'polypeptide(L)'
;MANRNGGFIGTDGLDAPDPVTGVAASGGGASISVSFTAPTDAGTSAITGFVAQASTDGTNYSAGSGTGTSSPITISSLTNGTAYTAKVWAINAYGTSAPSGASSSATPVAPRAVIAIGQANDGSGNKEEIDYFDISTTGNAADFGNLSVLRVAMGSGGGSSTRGMWAGGSGASDVIDYVTIASTGNATDFGNLLSATQGCSSLSNDTRFITGGGSSSPADRIQYVTIASTGNAQNFGDLTKNKAEFYSTANSTRGLWFTKGSGNSNEIEYVTIASTGDGTDFGDMTVECESAAALASSTRAIHGGGSGNKVDIGYVTIASTGNATDFGDLTVGRTRMGGTSSSTRGVFCGGTASPGGVIDYITIASTGDATDFGDMTYTTQYTSPTSAAHGGVQ
;
A
#
# COMPACT_ATOMS: atom_id res chain seq x y z
N MET A 1 -17.72 -41.58 -27.26
CA MET A 1 -16.76 -41.19 -26.21
C MET A 1 -16.02 -39.97 -26.74
N ALA A 2 -16.24 -38.80 -26.15
CA ALA A 2 -15.60 -37.58 -26.57
C ALA A 2 -14.09 -37.67 -26.22
N ASN A 3 -13.25 -37.37 -27.21
CA ASN A 3 -11.82 -37.35 -27.09
C ASN A 3 -11.45 -36.18 -26.15
N ARG A 4 -11.15 -36.47 -24.85
CA ARG A 4 -10.73 -35.45 -23.89
C ARG A 4 -9.30 -35.06 -24.16
N ASN A 5 -9.09 -33.83 -24.63
CA ASN A 5 -7.78 -33.28 -24.89
C ASN A 5 -7.10 -32.94 -23.52
N GLY A 6 -6.20 -33.79 -23.07
CA GLY A 6 -5.13 -33.41 -22.16
C GLY A 6 -5.11 -33.96 -20.74
N GLY A 7 -6.07 -34.74 -20.28
CA GLY A 7 -5.98 -35.45 -19.00
C GLY A 7 -5.23 -36.78 -19.14
N PHE A 8 -4.31 -37.10 -18.24
CA PHE A 8 -3.79 -38.46 -18.09
C PHE A 8 -4.93 -39.35 -17.54
N ILE A 9 -5.47 -40.25 -18.39
CA ILE A 9 -6.33 -41.32 -17.89
C ILE A 9 -5.40 -42.39 -17.34
N GLY A 10 -5.44 -42.61 -16.01
CA GLY A 10 -4.81 -43.76 -15.39
C GLY A 10 -5.43 -45.05 -15.99
N THR A 11 -4.69 -46.16 -15.93
CA THR A 11 -5.16 -47.49 -16.37
C THR A 11 -6.37 -48.01 -15.60
N ASP A 12 -6.75 -47.32 -14.52
CA ASP A 12 -7.86 -47.56 -13.61
C ASP A 12 -9.10 -46.69 -13.87
N GLY A 13 -9.09 -45.84 -14.94
CA GLY A 13 -10.21 -44.95 -15.29
C GLY A 13 -10.35 -43.71 -14.42
N LEU A 14 -9.31 -43.35 -13.60
CA LEU A 14 -9.29 -42.15 -12.76
C LEU A 14 -8.65 -40.98 -13.53
N ASP A 15 -9.30 -39.80 -13.52
CA ASP A 15 -8.92 -38.66 -14.33
C ASP A 15 -8.42 -37.49 -13.50
N ALA A 16 -7.31 -36.84 -13.93
CA ALA A 16 -6.88 -35.53 -13.53
C ALA A 16 -7.84 -34.42 -14.04
N PRO A 17 -7.82 -33.19 -13.48
CA PRO A 17 -8.62 -32.09 -13.96
C PRO A 17 -8.29 -31.69 -15.39
N ASP A 18 -9.24 -31.04 -16.08
CA ASP A 18 -8.95 -30.31 -17.31
C ASP A 18 -8.00 -29.10 -17.04
N PRO A 19 -7.29 -28.60 -18.08
CA PRO A 19 -6.45 -27.42 -17.93
C PRO A 19 -7.25 -26.17 -17.53
N VAL A 20 -6.65 -25.28 -16.73
CA VAL A 20 -7.20 -23.96 -16.43
C VAL A 20 -7.19 -23.09 -17.70
N THR A 21 -8.07 -22.08 -17.74
CA THR A 21 -8.23 -21.16 -18.87
C THR A 21 -8.11 -19.70 -18.40
N GLY A 22 -8.05 -18.75 -19.35
CA GLY A 22 -8.07 -17.33 -19.05
C GLY A 22 -6.88 -16.86 -18.22
N VAL A 23 -5.69 -17.47 -18.41
CA VAL A 23 -4.50 -17.12 -17.61
C VAL A 23 -3.98 -15.75 -17.99
N ALA A 24 -3.89 -14.86 -16.99
CA ALA A 24 -3.29 -13.53 -17.10
C ALA A 24 -2.31 -13.31 -15.97
N ALA A 25 -1.27 -12.51 -16.22
CA ALA A 25 -0.29 -12.16 -15.20
C ALA A 25 -0.12 -10.65 -15.08
N SER A 26 0.09 -10.16 -13.86
CA SER A 26 0.43 -8.77 -13.55
C SER A 26 1.67 -8.71 -12.66
N GLY A 27 2.52 -7.67 -12.86
CA GLY A 27 3.74 -7.47 -12.10
C GLY A 27 3.46 -6.89 -10.71
N GLY A 28 4.18 -7.39 -9.71
CA GLY A 28 4.25 -6.87 -8.34
C GLY A 28 5.71 -6.72 -7.89
N GLY A 29 5.94 -6.39 -6.62
CA GLY A 29 7.28 -6.28 -6.05
C GLY A 29 7.98 -7.65 -5.99
N ALA A 30 9.01 -7.86 -6.82
CA ALA A 30 9.73 -9.13 -6.95
C ALA A 30 8.79 -10.34 -7.15
N SER A 31 7.63 -10.14 -7.78
CA SER A 31 6.58 -11.14 -7.92
C SER A 31 5.71 -10.89 -9.15
N ILE A 32 4.96 -11.91 -9.55
CA ILE A 32 3.83 -11.76 -10.47
C ILE A 32 2.60 -12.41 -9.84
N SER A 33 1.45 -11.76 -10.00
CA SER A 33 0.14 -12.32 -9.65
C SER A 33 -0.47 -12.94 -10.89
N VAL A 34 -0.83 -14.22 -10.81
CA VAL A 34 -1.36 -15.01 -11.93
C VAL A 34 -2.83 -15.34 -11.68
N SER A 35 -3.71 -14.68 -12.43
CA SER A 35 -5.14 -14.94 -12.40
C SER A 35 -5.53 -15.96 -13.48
N PHE A 36 -6.57 -16.76 -13.22
CA PHE A 36 -7.06 -17.81 -14.13
C PHE A 36 -8.50 -18.20 -13.79
N THR A 37 -9.13 -18.89 -14.71
CA THR A 37 -10.43 -19.54 -14.51
C THR A 37 -10.21 -21.03 -14.27
N ALA A 38 -10.70 -21.53 -13.14
CA ALA A 38 -10.66 -22.96 -12.82
C ALA A 38 -11.42 -23.79 -13.87
N PRO A 39 -10.97 -25.02 -14.16
CA PRO A 39 -11.68 -25.88 -15.09
C PRO A 39 -13.06 -26.28 -14.54
N THR A 40 -14.03 -26.44 -15.44
CA THR A 40 -15.37 -26.95 -15.08
C THR A 40 -15.37 -28.44 -14.88
N ASP A 41 -14.47 -29.17 -15.57
CA ASP A 41 -14.26 -30.60 -15.37
C ASP A 41 -13.09 -30.81 -14.39
N ALA A 42 -13.42 -31.22 -13.18
CA ALA A 42 -12.46 -31.51 -12.12
C ALA A 42 -11.84 -32.93 -12.21
N GLY A 43 -12.20 -33.71 -13.24
CA GLY A 43 -11.86 -35.12 -13.32
C GLY A 43 -12.72 -35.96 -12.39
N THR A 44 -12.17 -37.08 -11.91
CA THR A 44 -12.89 -38.00 -11.02
C THR A 44 -12.87 -37.65 -9.55
N SER A 45 -12.25 -36.52 -9.19
CA SER A 45 -12.18 -35.98 -7.80
C SER A 45 -12.20 -34.44 -7.84
N ALA A 46 -12.62 -33.82 -6.74
CA ALA A 46 -12.56 -32.38 -6.58
C ALA A 46 -11.12 -31.85 -6.72
N ILE A 47 -10.98 -30.62 -7.27
CA ILE A 47 -9.70 -29.92 -7.33
C ILE A 47 -9.25 -29.62 -5.90
N THR A 48 -8.01 -29.99 -5.57
CA THR A 48 -7.38 -29.79 -4.27
C THR A 48 -6.44 -28.57 -4.24
N GLY A 49 -5.99 -28.11 -5.41
CA GLY A 49 -5.11 -26.95 -5.55
C GLY A 49 -4.68 -26.66 -6.98
N PHE A 50 -3.87 -25.60 -7.08
CA PHE A 50 -3.28 -25.16 -8.34
C PHE A 50 -1.79 -24.85 -8.12
N VAL A 51 -0.98 -25.03 -9.16
CA VAL A 51 0.42 -24.62 -9.23
C VAL A 51 0.58 -23.66 -10.40
N ALA A 52 1.19 -22.50 -10.14
CA ALA A 52 1.61 -21.56 -11.18
C ALA A 52 3.15 -21.58 -11.28
N GLN A 53 3.68 -21.58 -12.51
CA GLN A 53 5.13 -21.51 -12.75
C GLN A 53 5.46 -20.42 -13.76
N ALA A 54 6.58 -19.71 -13.52
CA ALA A 54 7.04 -18.61 -14.35
C ALA A 54 8.19 -19.04 -15.30
N SER A 55 8.27 -18.35 -16.42
CA SER A 55 9.31 -18.53 -17.44
C SER A 55 9.79 -17.18 -17.97
N THR A 56 11.09 -17.04 -18.22
CA THR A 56 11.68 -15.88 -18.91
C THR A 56 11.81 -16.06 -20.41
N ASP A 57 11.75 -17.31 -20.90
CA ASP A 57 11.94 -17.69 -22.32
C ASP A 57 10.65 -18.19 -22.99
N GLY A 58 9.56 -18.31 -22.23
CA GLY A 58 8.27 -18.85 -22.72
C GLY A 58 8.24 -20.37 -22.95
N THR A 59 9.36 -21.05 -22.68
CA THR A 59 9.55 -22.48 -22.94
C THR A 59 9.78 -23.27 -21.65
N ASN A 60 10.72 -22.83 -20.82
CA ASN A 60 11.08 -23.47 -19.56
C ASN A 60 10.42 -22.74 -18.38
N TYR A 61 9.43 -23.36 -17.75
CA TYR A 61 8.67 -22.79 -16.65
C TYR A 61 9.30 -23.18 -15.30
N SER A 62 10.54 -22.72 -15.04
CA SER A 62 11.31 -23.02 -13.84
C SER A 62 11.90 -21.77 -13.16
N ALA A 63 11.57 -20.58 -13.64
CA ALA A 63 12.09 -19.33 -13.09
C ALA A 63 11.49 -18.94 -11.73
N GLY A 64 10.38 -19.58 -11.36
CA GLY A 64 9.70 -19.41 -10.06
C GLY A 64 8.39 -20.20 -10.05
N SER A 65 7.87 -20.46 -8.86
CA SER A 65 6.58 -21.14 -8.69
C SER A 65 5.78 -20.61 -7.51
N GLY A 66 4.46 -20.77 -7.58
CA GLY A 66 3.52 -20.49 -6.51
C GLY A 66 2.42 -21.54 -6.46
N THR A 67 1.81 -21.73 -5.31
CA THR A 67 0.70 -22.68 -5.10
C THR A 67 -0.46 -21.99 -4.40
N GLY A 68 -1.68 -22.45 -4.65
CA GLY A 68 -2.87 -21.94 -4.00
C GLY A 68 -4.09 -22.84 -4.25
N THR A 69 -5.17 -22.58 -3.52
CA THR A 69 -6.45 -23.29 -3.68
C THR A 69 -7.45 -22.53 -4.56
N SER A 70 -7.14 -21.30 -4.94
CA SER A 70 -7.97 -20.43 -5.78
C SER A 70 -7.11 -19.46 -6.60
N SER A 71 -7.69 -18.84 -7.61
CA SER A 71 -7.13 -17.70 -8.33
C SER A 71 -7.32 -16.40 -7.51
N PRO A 72 -6.35 -15.45 -7.52
CA PRO A 72 -5.04 -15.53 -8.18
C PRO A 72 -3.98 -16.28 -7.35
N ILE A 73 -2.89 -16.70 -7.99
CA ILE A 73 -1.68 -17.24 -7.33
C ILE A 73 -0.51 -16.28 -7.52
N THR A 74 0.19 -15.97 -6.44
CA THR A 74 1.41 -15.16 -6.49
C THR A 74 2.65 -16.04 -6.64
N ILE A 75 3.49 -15.72 -7.62
CA ILE A 75 4.85 -16.27 -7.77
C ILE A 75 5.82 -15.21 -7.28
N SER A 76 6.51 -15.49 -6.17
CA SER A 76 7.43 -14.56 -5.49
C SER A 76 8.89 -14.85 -5.84
N SER A 77 9.80 -14.01 -5.31
CA SER A 77 11.27 -14.12 -5.47
C SER A 77 11.73 -14.03 -6.92
N LEU A 78 11.00 -13.30 -7.74
CA LEU A 78 11.37 -12.99 -9.12
C LEU A 78 12.25 -11.74 -9.20
N THR A 79 13.03 -11.62 -10.27
CA THR A 79 13.90 -10.44 -10.49
C THR A 79 13.06 -9.27 -11.05
N ASN A 80 13.06 -8.13 -10.37
CA ASN A 80 12.46 -6.90 -10.87
C ASN A 80 13.09 -6.48 -12.21
N GLY A 81 12.26 -5.94 -13.11
CA GLY A 81 12.69 -5.54 -14.44
C GLY A 81 12.82 -6.68 -15.47
N THR A 82 12.69 -7.92 -15.04
CA THR A 82 12.73 -9.10 -15.93
C THR A 82 11.31 -9.50 -16.32
N ALA A 83 11.05 -9.67 -17.61
CA ALA A 83 9.74 -10.08 -18.12
C ALA A 83 9.53 -11.58 -17.94
N TYR A 84 8.37 -11.97 -17.43
CA TYR A 84 7.96 -13.37 -17.21
C TYR A 84 6.62 -13.64 -17.87
N THR A 85 6.45 -14.87 -18.38
CA THR A 85 5.15 -15.48 -18.68
C THR A 85 4.87 -16.57 -17.66
N ALA A 86 3.60 -16.91 -17.43
CA ALA A 86 3.21 -17.95 -16.48
C ALA A 86 2.29 -18.99 -17.10
N LYS A 87 2.36 -20.21 -16.59
CA LYS A 87 1.39 -21.31 -16.83
C LYS A 87 0.87 -21.82 -15.52
N VAL A 88 -0.34 -22.36 -15.53
CA VAL A 88 -1.02 -22.90 -14.35
C VAL A 88 -1.48 -24.33 -14.60
N TRP A 89 -1.40 -25.15 -13.56
CA TRP A 89 -1.87 -26.52 -13.52
C TRP A 89 -2.90 -26.67 -12.40
N ALA A 90 -3.99 -27.37 -12.68
CA ALA A 90 -4.94 -27.81 -11.64
C ALA A 90 -4.56 -29.19 -11.10
N ILE A 91 -4.82 -29.46 -9.84
CA ILE A 91 -4.46 -30.68 -9.15
C ILE A 91 -5.69 -31.25 -8.45
N ASN A 92 -5.91 -32.56 -8.60
CA ASN A 92 -6.86 -33.32 -7.79
C ASN A 92 -6.16 -34.54 -7.13
N ALA A 93 -6.90 -35.42 -6.49
CA ALA A 93 -6.33 -36.59 -5.81
C ALA A 93 -5.68 -37.61 -6.77
N TYR A 94 -5.98 -37.56 -8.08
CA TYR A 94 -5.55 -38.53 -9.07
C TYR A 94 -4.50 -38.00 -10.04
N GLY A 95 -4.22 -36.68 -10.01
CA GLY A 95 -3.15 -36.14 -10.84
C GLY A 95 -3.22 -34.63 -11.06
N THR A 96 -2.33 -34.22 -11.95
CA THR A 96 -2.18 -32.83 -12.38
C THR A 96 -2.67 -32.69 -13.80
N SER A 97 -3.39 -31.62 -14.11
CA SER A 97 -3.86 -31.30 -15.46
C SER A 97 -2.70 -31.12 -16.45
N ALA A 98 -2.99 -31.11 -17.74
CA ALA A 98 -2.08 -30.51 -18.71
C ALA A 98 -1.89 -29.01 -18.36
N PRO A 99 -0.74 -28.39 -18.77
CA PRO A 99 -0.52 -26.95 -18.53
C PRO A 99 -1.56 -26.12 -19.29
N SER A 100 -1.87 -24.96 -18.71
CA SER A 100 -2.63 -23.93 -19.42
C SER A 100 -1.89 -23.37 -20.64
N GLY A 101 -2.57 -22.55 -21.44
CA GLY A 101 -1.90 -21.56 -22.28
C GLY A 101 -1.03 -20.63 -21.42
N ALA A 102 0.01 -20.06 -22.03
CA ALA A 102 0.85 -19.06 -21.34
C ALA A 102 0.07 -17.75 -21.15
N SER A 103 0.33 -17.06 -20.02
CA SER A 103 -0.14 -15.68 -19.81
C SER A 103 0.48 -14.71 -20.81
N SER A 104 -0.06 -13.49 -20.89
CA SER A 104 0.70 -12.33 -21.35
C SER A 104 1.95 -12.14 -20.49
N SER A 105 2.95 -11.43 -21.04
CA SER A 105 4.17 -11.09 -20.29
C SER A 105 3.84 -10.13 -19.17
N ALA A 106 4.38 -10.37 -17.96
CA ALA A 106 4.33 -9.51 -16.80
C ALA A 106 5.75 -9.27 -16.29
N THR A 107 6.06 -8.02 -15.95
CA THR A 107 7.38 -7.63 -15.43
C THR A 107 7.22 -7.22 -13.98
N PRO A 108 7.83 -7.93 -13.02
CA PRO A 108 7.93 -7.47 -11.64
C PRO A 108 8.59 -6.09 -11.58
N VAL A 109 8.05 -5.21 -10.78
CA VAL A 109 8.62 -3.88 -10.55
C VAL A 109 8.96 -3.74 -9.07
N ALA A 110 10.08 -3.06 -8.77
CA ALA A 110 10.42 -2.76 -7.40
C ALA A 110 9.28 -1.94 -6.75
N PRO A 111 8.89 -2.25 -5.51
CA PRO A 111 7.90 -1.46 -4.80
C PRO A 111 8.51 -0.09 -4.47
N ARG A 112 8.30 0.87 -5.35
CA ARG A 112 8.82 2.22 -5.20
C ARG A 112 7.97 3.01 -4.22
N ALA A 113 8.61 3.61 -3.22
CA ALA A 113 8.05 4.68 -2.42
C ALA A 113 8.26 6.01 -3.14
N VAL A 114 7.28 6.91 -3.10
CA VAL A 114 7.38 8.31 -3.52
C VAL A 114 6.93 9.18 -2.35
N ILE A 115 7.70 10.24 -2.03
CA ILE A 115 7.57 10.98 -0.79
C ILE A 115 7.55 12.47 -1.10
N ALA A 116 6.42 13.15 -0.90
CA ALA A 116 6.41 14.60 -0.87
C ALA A 116 7.14 15.07 0.40
N ILE A 117 8.18 15.90 0.23
CA ILE A 117 9.15 16.24 1.28
C ILE A 117 8.54 17.14 2.35
N GLY A 118 7.66 18.07 1.97
CA GLY A 118 7.06 19.01 2.90
C GLY A 118 7.99 20.16 3.28
N GLN A 119 8.69 20.10 4.41
CA GLN A 119 9.53 21.18 4.88
C GLN A 119 10.94 20.70 5.25
N ALA A 120 11.95 21.39 4.75
CA ALA A 120 13.33 21.10 5.16
C ALA A 120 13.64 21.72 6.53
N ASN A 121 14.40 20.98 7.35
CA ASN A 121 14.83 21.40 8.69
C ASN A 121 16.16 22.17 8.69
N ASP A 122 16.77 22.37 7.52
CA ASP A 122 18.03 23.09 7.32
C ASP A 122 17.86 24.62 7.22
N GLY A 123 16.64 25.12 7.39
CA GLY A 123 16.28 26.53 7.26
C GLY A 123 15.96 26.97 5.83
N SER A 124 16.04 26.11 4.84
CA SER A 124 15.68 26.44 3.44
C SER A 124 14.17 26.52 3.19
N GLY A 125 13.34 26.14 4.20
CA GLY A 125 11.91 26.35 4.18
C GLY A 125 11.10 25.21 3.55
N ASN A 126 9.92 25.55 3.04
CA ASN A 126 9.00 24.61 2.42
C ASN A 126 9.54 24.11 1.08
N LYS A 127 9.26 22.84 0.78
CA LYS A 127 9.75 22.13 -0.39
C LYS A 127 8.60 21.63 -1.24
N GLU A 128 8.75 21.72 -2.54
CA GLU A 128 7.84 21.08 -3.52
C GLU A 128 8.40 19.76 -4.05
N GLU A 129 9.64 19.42 -3.69
CA GLU A 129 10.33 18.22 -4.13
C GLU A 129 9.62 16.95 -3.67
N ILE A 130 9.67 15.95 -4.53
CA ILE A 130 9.24 14.57 -4.30
C ILE A 130 10.49 13.71 -4.40
N ASP A 131 10.76 12.93 -3.36
CA ASP A 131 11.81 11.92 -3.34
C ASP A 131 11.25 10.52 -3.67
N TYR A 132 12.14 9.59 -4.02
CA TYR A 132 11.79 8.18 -4.15
C TYR A 132 12.92 7.25 -3.75
N PHE A 133 12.56 6.02 -3.39
CA PHE A 133 13.48 4.88 -3.22
C PHE A 133 12.75 3.55 -3.46
N ASP A 134 13.52 2.46 -3.61
CA ASP A 134 13.01 1.09 -3.65
C ASP A 134 12.88 0.55 -2.22
N ILE A 135 11.64 0.19 -1.79
CA ILE A 135 11.38 -0.33 -0.45
C ILE A 135 12.08 -1.68 -0.19
N SER A 136 12.36 -2.45 -1.22
CA SER A 136 12.97 -3.79 -1.09
C SER A 136 14.47 -3.78 -0.79
N THR A 137 15.16 -2.69 -1.10
CA THR A 137 16.61 -2.54 -0.93
C THR A 137 16.93 -1.30 -0.11
N THR A 138 17.77 -1.45 0.94
CA THR A 138 18.23 -0.31 1.74
C THR A 138 19.10 0.63 0.91
N GLY A 139 18.99 1.92 1.17
CA GLY A 139 19.73 2.97 0.48
C GLY A 139 19.06 4.32 0.61
N ASN A 140 19.75 5.37 0.20
CA ASN A 140 19.25 6.73 0.29
C ASN A 140 18.18 7.01 -0.77
N ALA A 141 17.31 7.96 -0.47
CA ALA A 141 16.34 8.49 -1.43
C ALA A 141 17.05 9.26 -2.56
N ALA A 142 16.34 9.38 -3.68
CA ALA A 142 16.75 10.16 -4.83
C ALA A 142 15.61 11.07 -5.28
N ASP A 143 15.94 12.16 -5.99
CA ASP A 143 14.96 13.09 -6.54
C ASP A 143 14.05 12.40 -7.57
N PHE A 144 12.74 12.61 -7.40
CA PHE A 144 11.70 12.12 -8.31
C PHE A 144 11.16 13.24 -9.22
N GLY A 145 10.98 14.45 -8.68
CA GLY A 145 10.36 15.60 -9.30
C GLY A 145 9.68 16.50 -8.28
N ASN A 146 8.71 17.31 -8.70
CA ASN A 146 8.08 18.30 -7.84
C ASN A 146 6.55 18.17 -7.81
N LEU A 147 5.93 18.58 -6.69
CA LEU A 147 4.49 18.86 -6.61
C LEU A 147 4.09 19.96 -7.60
N SER A 148 2.82 20.03 -7.98
CA SER A 148 2.32 21.10 -8.85
C SER A 148 2.27 22.45 -8.15
N VAL A 149 2.14 22.44 -6.81
CA VAL A 149 2.06 23.64 -5.96
C VAL A 149 2.84 23.39 -4.67
N LEU A 150 3.65 24.36 -4.26
CA LEU A 150 4.38 24.35 -3.00
C LEU A 150 3.42 24.31 -1.80
N ARG A 151 3.45 23.22 -1.04
CA ARG A 151 2.64 23.04 0.16
C ARG A 151 3.22 22.00 1.11
N VAL A 152 2.89 22.12 2.39
CA VAL A 152 3.32 21.21 3.46
C VAL A 152 2.12 20.82 4.32
N ALA A 153 2.31 19.93 5.29
CA ALA A 153 1.26 19.47 6.20
C ALA A 153 0.06 18.85 5.46
N MET A 154 0.36 18.00 4.48
CA MET A 154 -0.63 17.24 3.71
C MET A 154 -1.10 15.96 4.42
N GLY A 155 -0.49 15.61 5.57
CA GLY A 155 -0.71 14.33 6.24
C GLY A 155 -0.13 13.15 5.46
N SER A 156 -0.80 12.01 5.49
CA SER A 156 -0.36 10.82 4.74
C SER A 156 -0.67 10.98 3.25
N GLY A 157 0.21 10.44 2.40
CA GLY A 157 -0.09 10.21 0.99
C GLY A 157 -0.91 8.94 0.77
N GLY A 158 -1.34 8.71 -0.46
CA GLY A 158 -2.06 7.51 -0.87
C GLY A 158 -1.93 7.29 -2.38
N GLY A 159 -2.74 6.41 -2.95
CA GLY A 159 -2.73 6.18 -4.39
C GLY A 159 -3.11 4.76 -4.76
N SER A 160 -2.77 4.37 -5.97
CA SER A 160 -2.94 3.01 -6.49
C SER A 160 -1.58 2.36 -6.73
N SER A 161 -1.58 1.16 -7.27
CA SER A 161 -0.36 0.47 -7.75
C SER A 161 0.42 1.26 -8.82
N THR A 162 -0.19 2.27 -9.43
CA THR A 162 0.42 3.07 -10.51
C THR A 162 0.53 4.55 -10.23
N ARG A 163 -0.32 5.11 -9.36
CA ARG A 163 -0.39 6.56 -9.06
C ARG A 163 -0.11 6.83 -7.59
N GLY A 164 0.83 7.73 -7.31
CA GLY A 164 0.99 8.35 -5.99
C GLY A 164 0.21 9.66 -5.94
N MET A 165 -0.49 9.96 -4.85
CA MET A 165 -1.41 11.09 -4.73
C MET A 165 -1.26 11.81 -3.39
N TRP A 166 -1.46 13.14 -3.43
CA TRP A 166 -1.43 14.03 -2.26
C TRP A 166 -2.55 15.06 -2.36
N ALA A 167 -3.13 15.43 -1.22
CA ALA A 167 -4.24 16.38 -1.17
C ALA A 167 -4.10 17.39 -0.04
N GLY A 168 -4.65 18.59 -0.24
CA GLY A 168 -4.66 19.65 0.76
C GLY A 168 -3.29 20.23 1.06
N GLY A 169 -3.10 20.76 2.26
CA GLY A 169 -1.81 21.29 2.73
C GLY A 169 -1.85 22.74 3.15
N SER A 170 -0.66 23.28 3.48
CA SER A 170 -0.50 24.63 4.01
C SER A 170 -1.06 25.71 3.08
N GLY A 171 -1.53 26.80 3.67
CA GLY A 171 -2.27 27.85 2.97
C GLY A 171 -3.74 27.48 2.69
N ALA A 172 -4.23 26.43 3.33
CA ALA A 172 -5.56 25.86 3.12
C ALA A 172 -5.77 25.56 1.61
N SER A 173 -4.94 24.65 1.07
CA SER A 173 -5.01 24.21 -0.32
C SER A 173 -6.14 23.21 -0.53
N ASP A 174 -6.82 23.28 -1.66
CA ASP A 174 -7.79 22.27 -2.13
C ASP A 174 -7.22 21.36 -3.22
N VAL A 175 -5.97 21.58 -3.65
CA VAL A 175 -5.34 20.83 -4.74
C VAL A 175 -5.15 19.36 -4.38
N ILE A 176 -5.46 18.50 -5.34
CA ILE A 176 -5.08 17.09 -5.36
C ILE A 176 -4.08 16.87 -6.48
N ASP A 177 -2.87 16.43 -6.15
CA ASP A 177 -1.82 16.08 -7.11
C ASP A 177 -1.65 14.59 -7.28
N TYR A 178 -1.14 14.17 -8.45
CA TYR A 178 -0.70 12.80 -8.65
C TYR A 178 0.57 12.71 -9.50
N VAL A 179 1.31 11.62 -9.30
CA VAL A 179 2.42 11.18 -10.16
C VAL A 179 2.18 9.76 -10.66
N THR A 180 2.83 9.39 -11.76
CA THR A 180 2.96 7.99 -12.18
C THR A 180 4.17 7.40 -11.47
N ILE A 181 3.99 6.47 -10.50
CA ILE A 181 5.07 5.98 -9.63
C ILE A 181 6.23 5.33 -10.41
N ALA A 182 5.94 4.70 -11.55
CA ALA A 182 6.93 3.96 -12.35
C ALA A 182 7.97 4.87 -13.02
N SER A 183 7.68 6.16 -13.25
CA SER A 183 8.55 7.09 -13.96
C SER A 183 8.73 8.39 -13.19
N THR A 184 9.98 8.85 -13.05
CA THR A 184 10.29 10.16 -12.45
C THR A 184 9.70 11.29 -13.27
N GLY A 185 9.28 12.35 -12.61
CA GLY A 185 8.70 13.55 -13.21
C GLY A 185 7.82 14.31 -12.24
N ASN A 186 7.43 15.51 -12.62
CA ASN A 186 6.61 16.37 -11.78
C ASN A 186 5.18 15.87 -11.66
N ALA A 187 4.54 16.19 -10.55
CA ALA A 187 3.14 15.90 -10.31
C ALA A 187 2.26 16.70 -11.29
N THR A 188 1.11 16.12 -11.58
CA THR A 188 0.05 16.71 -12.40
C THR A 188 -1.16 16.95 -11.51
N ASP A 189 -1.87 18.05 -11.75
CA ASP A 189 -3.14 18.33 -11.10
C ASP A 189 -4.16 17.23 -11.41
N PHE A 190 -4.77 16.69 -10.36
CA PHE A 190 -5.82 15.68 -10.44
C PHE A 190 -7.22 16.31 -10.37
N GLY A 191 -7.37 17.36 -9.59
CA GLY A 191 -8.61 18.07 -9.28
C GLY A 191 -8.56 18.65 -7.86
N ASN A 192 -9.72 18.99 -7.30
CA ASN A 192 -9.80 19.70 -6.05
C ASN A 192 -10.59 18.95 -4.98
N LEU A 193 -10.23 19.15 -3.71
CA LEU A 193 -11.04 18.84 -2.55
C LEU A 193 -12.33 19.68 -2.56
N LEU A 194 -13.35 19.27 -1.83
CA LEU A 194 -14.60 20.03 -1.65
C LEU A 194 -14.39 21.37 -0.92
N SER A 195 -13.34 21.48 -0.14
CA SER A 195 -12.91 22.72 0.52
C SER A 195 -11.40 22.67 0.79
N ALA A 196 -10.76 23.81 0.65
CA ALA A 196 -9.35 23.97 0.97
C ALA A 196 -9.09 23.69 2.46
N THR A 197 -8.06 22.85 2.76
CA THR A 197 -7.76 22.44 4.13
C THR A 197 -6.27 22.11 4.29
N GLN A 198 -5.79 22.17 5.54
CA GLN A 198 -4.44 21.71 5.93
C GLN A 198 -4.54 20.76 7.13
N GLY A 199 -3.50 19.96 7.35
CA GLY A 199 -3.48 18.99 8.45
C GLY A 199 -4.52 17.88 8.29
N CYS A 200 -5.05 17.67 7.08
CA CYS A 200 -5.86 16.51 6.70
C CYS A 200 -4.97 15.28 6.53
N SER A 201 -5.54 14.09 6.56
CA SER A 201 -4.81 12.86 6.30
C SER A 201 -5.52 12.00 5.25
N SER A 202 -4.74 11.42 4.34
CA SER A 202 -5.27 10.67 3.21
C SER A 202 -4.86 9.20 3.26
N LEU A 203 -5.75 8.35 2.79
CA LEU A 203 -5.57 6.91 2.66
C LEU A 203 -6.19 6.43 1.35
N SER A 204 -5.88 5.24 0.92
CA SER A 204 -6.44 4.72 -0.34
C SER A 204 -6.44 3.20 -0.40
N ASN A 205 -7.28 2.67 -1.29
CA ASN A 205 -7.05 1.40 -1.94
C ASN A 205 -6.73 1.64 -3.42
N ASP A 206 -6.69 0.58 -4.25
CA ASP A 206 -6.34 0.71 -5.69
C ASP A 206 -7.40 1.50 -6.51
N THR A 207 -8.56 1.80 -5.95
CA THR A 207 -9.67 2.47 -6.66
C THR A 207 -10.06 3.84 -6.11
N ARG A 208 -9.96 4.06 -4.80
CA ARG A 208 -10.38 5.29 -4.12
C ARG A 208 -9.24 5.89 -3.30
N PHE A 209 -9.03 7.17 -3.48
CA PHE A 209 -8.23 8.01 -2.62
C PHE A 209 -9.17 8.83 -1.74
N ILE A 210 -9.00 8.71 -0.42
CA ILE A 210 -9.91 9.28 0.59
C ILE A 210 -9.10 10.21 1.47
N THR A 211 -9.61 11.42 1.67
CA THR A 211 -9.01 12.44 2.55
C THR A 211 -9.99 12.78 3.65
N GLY A 212 -9.54 12.72 4.90
CA GLY A 212 -10.36 13.02 6.07
C GLY A 212 -9.85 14.22 6.85
N GLY A 213 -10.77 14.95 7.50
CA GLY A 213 -10.49 16.01 8.46
C GLY A 213 -9.74 17.22 7.94
N GLY A 214 -8.99 17.84 8.83
CA GLY A 214 -8.20 19.04 8.58
C GLY A 214 -8.68 20.25 9.39
N SER A 215 -8.02 21.39 9.18
CA SER A 215 -8.29 22.62 9.97
C SER A 215 -9.48 23.47 9.46
N SER A 216 -10.03 23.15 8.29
CA SER A 216 -11.11 23.91 7.69
C SER A 216 -12.48 23.35 8.10
N SER A 217 -13.48 24.22 8.21
CA SER A 217 -14.85 23.81 8.58
C SER A 217 -15.61 23.26 7.35
N PRO A 218 -16.28 22.10 7.48
CA PRO A 218 -16.31 21.22 8.66
C PRO A 218 -15.01 20.39 8.76
N ALA A 219 -14.42 20.31 9.95
CA ALA A 219 -13.13 19.70 10.22
C ALA A 219 -13.20 18.16 10.43
N ASP A 220 -14.37 17.58 10.30
CA ASP A 220 -14.67 16.15 10.39
C ASP A 220 -14.98 15.52 9.01
N ARG A 221 -15.08 16.33 7.95
CA ARG A 221 -15.45 15.82 6.62
C ARG A 221 -14.50 14.74 6.11
N ILE A 222 -15.07 13.66 5.58
CA ILE A 222 -14.38 12.68 4.75
C ILE A 222 -14.83 12.88 3.30
N GLN A 223 -13.88 12.91 2.38
CA GLN A 223 -14.12 13.11 0.96
C GLN A 223 -13.23 12.18 0.13
N TYR A 224 -13.64 11.87 -1.11
CA TYR A 224 -12.91 10.91 -1.94
C TYR A 224 -12.91 11.28 -3.41
N VAL A 225 -11.93 10.73 -4.13
CA VAL A 225 -11.89 10.66 -5.59
C VAL A 225 -11.72 9.22 -6.06
N THR A 226 -12.17 8.93 -7.28
CA THR A 226 -11.88 7.67 -7.99
C THR A 226 -10.54 7.82 -8.70
N ILE A 227 -9.53 7.02 -8.34
CA ILE A 227 -8.13 7.19 -8.78
C ILE A 227 -7.96 7.06 -10.30
N ALA A 228 -8.79 6.25 -10.97
CA ALA A 228 -8.67 5.96 -12.40
C ALA A 228 -8.93 7.20 -13.29
N SER A 229 -9.71 8.17 -12.84
CA SER A 229 -10.11 9.35 -13.62
C SER A 229 -9.92 10.64 -12.84
N THR A 230 -9.25 11.63 -13.43
CA THR A 230 -9.10 12.97 -12.84
C THR A 230 -10.45 13.64 -12.62
N GLY A 231 -10.56 14.43 -11.55
CA GLY A 231 -11.77 15.16 -11.20
C GLY A 231 -11.80 15.54 -9.72
N ASN A 232 -12.80 16.33 -9.36
CA ASN A 232 -12.93 16.85 -8.02
C ASN A 232 -13.48 15.80 -7.03
N ALA A 233 -13.17 15.99 -5.77
CA ALA A 233 -13.63 15.12 -4.69
C ALA A 233 -15.15 15.15 -4.52
N GLN A 234 -15.67 14.06 -4.00
CA GLN A 234 -17.07 13.88 -3.62
C GLN A 234 -17.14 13.62 -2.11
N ASN A 235 -18.29 13.91 -1.51
CA ASN A 235 -18.52 13.63 -0.10
C ASN A 235 -18.53 12.11 0.14
N PHE A 236 -17.81 11.68 1.18
CA PHE A 236 -17.79 10.29 1.61
C PHE A 236 -18.61 10.08 2.89
N GLY A 237 -18.48 10.95 3.88
CA GLY A 237 -19.09 10.94 5.20
C GLY A 237 -18.33 11.86 6.13
N ASP A 238 -18.43 11.64 7.43
CA ASP A 238 -17.76 12.44 8.46
C ASP A 238 -16.99 11.56 9.44
N LEU A 239 -15.88 12.07 9.99
CA LEU A 239 -15.17 11.50 11.13
C LEU A 239 -16.03 11.63 12.39
N THR A 240 -15.76 10.84 13.40
CA THR A 240 -16.49 10.90 14.67
C THR A 240 -16.34 12.23 15.40
N LYS A 241 -15.27 12.98 15.11
CA LYS A 241 -14.95 14.29 15.69
C LYS A 241 -14.13 15.14 14.73
N ASN A 242 -14.12 16.46 14.93
CA ASN A 242 -13.19 17.38 14.27
C ASN A 242 -11.74 17.01 14.56
N LYS A 243 -10.91 16.84 13.55
CA LYS A 243 -9.53 16.36 13.69
C LYS A 243 -8.58 17.05 12.70
N ALA A 244 -7.39 17.38 13.16
CA ALA A 244 -6.28 17.88 12.36
C ALA A 244 -4.95 17.32 12.88
N GLU A 245 -3.91 17.33 12.02
CA GLU A 245 -2.54 16.84 12.31
C GLU A 245 -2.48 15.38 12.75
N PHE A 246 -3.29 14.54 12.15
CA PHE A 246 -3.39 13.11 12.36
C PHE A 246 -2.83 12.34 11.15
N TYR A 247 -2.77 11.04 11.23
CA TYR A 247 -2.17 10.18 10.22
C TYR A 247 -3.08 8.97 9.93
N SER A 248 -2.88 8.37 8.78
CA SER A 248 -3.78 7.34 8.28
C SER A 248 -3.06 6.29 7.47
N THR A 249 -3.68 5.13 7.37
CA THR A 249 -3.29 4.06 6.47
C THR A 249 -4.50 3.20 6.10
N ALA A 250 -4.32 2.24 5.18
CA ALA A 250 -5.41 1.38 4.74
C ALA A 250 -4.91 0.00 4.32
N ASN A 251 -5.83 -0.97 4.35
CA ASN A 251 -5.75 -2.12 3.45
C ASN A 251 -6.76 -1.96 2.31
N SER A 252 -6.92 -2.97 1.45
CA SER A 252 -7.84 -2.90 0.30
C SER A 252 -9.31 -2.67 0.68
N THR A 253 -9.71 -2.90 1.93
CA THR A 253 -11.11 -2.83 2.39
C THR A 253 -11.39 -1.77 3.43
N ARG A 254 -10.46 -1.51 4.36
CA ARG A 254 -10.63 -0.57 5.48
C ARG A 254 -9.56 0.51 5.46
N GLY A 255 -10.00 1.76 5.63
CA GLY A 255 -9.16 2.90 5.94
C GLY A 255 -9.20 3.19 7.43
N LEU A 256 -8.04 3.44 8.04
CA LEU A 256 -7.88 3.74 9.47
C LEU A 256 -7.23 5.11 9.64
N TRP A 257 -7.78 5.89 10.58
CA TRP A 257 -7.18 7.13 11.07
C TRP A 257 -6.77 6.97 12.53
N PHE A 258 -5.56 7.39 12.82
CA PHE A 258 -4.96 7.39 14.15
C PHE A 258 -4.92 8.83 14.64
N THR A 259 -5.61 9.12 15.73
CA THR A 259 -5.87 10.50 16.10
C THR A 259 -5.63 10.74 17.57
N LYS A 260 -5.07 11.92 17.87
CA LYS A 260 -5.17 12.50 19.20
C LYS A 260 -6.47 13.30 19.24
N GLY A 261 -7.50 12.82 19.93
CA GLY A 261 -8.74 13.58 20.15
C GLY A 261 -8.53 14.74 21.09
N SER A 262 -9.47 15.72 21.07
CA SER A 262 -9.52 16.76 22.09
C SER A 262 -9.73 16.13 23.47
N GLY A 263 -8.80 16.30 24.40
CA GLY A 263 -8.88 15.75 25.76
C GLY A 263 -7.99 14.53 26.04
N ASN A 264 -6.87 14.36 25.32
CA ASN A 264 -5.91 13.27 25.49
C ASN A 264 -6.50 11.90 25.16
N SER A 265 -7.15 11.76 24.02
CA SER A 265 -7.63 10.48 23.50
C SER A 265 -6.68 9.93 22.44
N ASN A 266 -6.46 8.61 22.48
CA ASN A 266 -5.60 7.83 21.60
C ASN A 266 -6.43 7.02 20.59
N GLU A 267 -7.49 7.60 20.05
CA GLU A 267 -8.52 6.95 19.24
C GLU A 267 -7.99 6.47 17.89
N ILE A 268 -8.44 5.29 17.49
CA ILE A 268 -8.38 4.77 16.12
C ILE A 268 -9.80 4.68 15.61
N GLU A 269 -10.09 5.25 14.44
CA GLU A 269 -11.37 5.08 13.77
C GLU A 269 -11.19 4.57 12.35
N TYR A 270 -12.23 3.97 11.79
CA TYR A 270 -12.16 3.38 10.46
C TYR A 270 -13.41 3.62 9.62
N VAL A 271 -13.22 3.47 8.30
CA VAL A 271 -14.30 3.37 7.31
C VAL A 271 -14.10 2.14 6.43
N THR A 272 -15.21 1.67 5.82
CA THR A 272 -15.16 0.71 4.71
C THR A 272 -14.97 1.47 3.40
N ILE A 273 -13.84 1.29 2.73
CA ILE A 273 -13.46 2.12 1.56
C ILE A 273 -14.47 1.98 0.40
N ALA A 274 -15.06 0.81 0.20
CA ALA A 274 -15.97 0.53 -0.91
C ALA A 274 -17.32 1.25 -0.84
N SER A 275 -17.76 1.65 0.36
CA SER A 275 -19.05 2.31 0.60
C SER A 275 -18.87 3.63 1.32
N THR A 276 -19.56 4.67 0.89
CA THR A 276 -19.62 5.97 1.61
C THR A 276 -20.32 5.79 2.95
N GLY A 277 -19.91 6.55 3.96
CA GLY A 277 -20.46 6.51 5.32
C GLY A 277 -19.48 7.13 6.31
N ASP A 278 -19.95 7.31 7.53
CA ASP A 278 -19.21 7.96 8.60
C ASP A 278 -18.16 7.03 9.23
N GLY A 279 -17.17 7.64 9.84
CA GLY A 279 -16.16 6.96 10.65
C GLY A 279 -16.79 6.20 11.82
N THR A 280 -16.19 5.09 12.15
CA THR A 280 -16.61 4.22 13.27
C THR A 280 -15.43 3.98 14.18
N ASP A 281 -15.66 3.93 15.48
CA ASP A 281 -14.63 3.59 16.47
C ASP A 281 -14.03 2.22 16.17
N PHE A 282 -12.69 2.15 16.17
CA PHE A 282 -11.93 0.91 15.99
C PHE A 282 -11.34 0.40 17.31
N GLY A 283 -10.89 1.30 18.18
CA GLY A 283 -10.16 1.05 19.41
C GLY A 283 -9.14 2.15 19.69
N ASP A 284 -8.14 1.86 20.52
CA ASP A 284 -7.16 2.83 21.01
C ASP A 284 -5.72 2.47 20.60
N MET A 285 -4.88 3.50 20.40
CA MET A 285 -3.44 3.35 20.25
C MET A 285 -2.78 2.96 21.59
N THR A 286 -1.59 2.36 21.52
CA THR A 286 -0.76 2.04 22.69
C THR A 286 -0.33 3.29 23.45
N VAL A 287 -0.02 4.35 22.71
CA VAL A 287 0.49 5.63 23.24
C VAL A 287 -0.22 6.77 22.52
N GLU A 288 -0.71 7.74 23.31
CA GLU A 288 -1.25 8.98 22.76
C GLU A 288 -0.16 9.74 21.99
N CYS A 289 -0.40 9.99 20.70
CA CYS A 289 0.51 10.78 19.87
C CYS A 289 -0.22 11.49 18.72
N GLU A 290 0.32 12.62 18.32
CA GLU A 290 -0.06 13.38 17.12
C GLU A 290 1.18 13.52 16.22
N SER A 291 0.97 13.86 14.96
CA SER A 291 2.06 14.06 14.01
C SER A 291 3.03 12.86 13.93
N ALA A 292 2.48 11.65 14.09
CA ALA A 292 3.18 10.38 13.93
C ALA A 292 3.06 9.89 12.48
N ALA A 293 3.47 8.67 12.21
CA ALA A 293 3.32 8.04 10.91
C ALA A 293 2.47 6.77 11.00
N ALA A 294 1.82 6.40 9.90
CA ALA A 294 1.17 5.11 9.76
C ALA A 294 1.49 4.44 8.43
N LEU A 295 1.48 3.12 8.46
CA LEU A 295 1.68 2.25 7.30
C LEU A 295 0.91 0.94 7.49
N ALA A 296 0.67 0.18 6.43
CA ALA A 296 -0.04 -1.08 6.57
C ALA A 296 0.41 -2.15 5.57
N SER A 297 0.17 -3.40 5.93
CA SER A 297 0.01 -4.51 4.99
C SER A 297 -1.48 -4.81 4.78
N SER A 298 -1.79 -5.86 4.03
CA SER A 298 -3.18 -6.33 3.89
C SER A 298 -3.84 -6.72 5.22
N THR A 299 -3.06 -7.00 6.28
CA THR A 299 -3.57 -7.52 7.56
C THR A 299 -3.31 -6.64 8.77
N ARG A 300 -2.19 -5.90 8.81
CA ARG A 300 -1.76 -5.08 9.95
C ARG A 300 -1.70 -3.61 9.57
N ALA A 301 -2.24 -2.74 10.40
CA ALA A 301 -1.96 -1.31 10.39
C ALA A 301 -1.01 -0.99 11.55
N ILE A 302 0.02 -0.23 11.27
CA ILE A 302 1.12 0.08 12.18
C ILE A 302 1.23 1.59 12.26
N HIS A 303 1.43 2.10 13.47
CA HIS A 303 1.72 3.50 13.74
C HIS A 303 3.03 3.63 14.52
N GLY A 304 3.74 4.75 14.37
CA GLY A 304 5.00 4.93 15.10
C GLY A 304 5.43 6.37 15.24
N GLY A 305 6.18 6.65 16.31
CA GLY A 305 6.70 7.97 16.65
C GLY A 305 5.64 8.96 17.14
N GLY A 306 5.84 10.25 16.86
CA GLY A 306 4.89 11.31 17.17
C GLY A 306 5.39 12.34 18.18
N SER A 307 4.49 13.23 18.60
CA SER A 307 4.77 14.38 19.47
C SER A 307 5.53 14.00 20.73
N GLY A 308 6.58 14.76 21.02
CA GLY A 308 7.53 14.47 22.09
C GLY A 308 8.68 13.57 21.64
N ASN A 309 8.86 13.39 20.33
CA ASN A 309 9.90 12.54 19.73
C ASN A 309 9.86 11.11 20.28
N LYS A 310 8.67 10.49 20.23
CA LYS A 310 8.47 9.13 20.69
C LYS A 310 9.18 8.14 19.77
N VAL A 311 9.60 7.00 20.33
CA VAL A 311 10.16 5.85 19.60
C VAL A 311 9.13 4.77 19.39
N ASP A 312 8.08 4.72 20.20
CA ASP A 312 7.09 3.65 20.24
C ASP A 312 6.48 3.36 18.87
N ILE A 313 6.40 2.07 18.52
CA ILE A 313 5.66 1.55 17.37
C ILE A 313 4.54 0.64 17.91
N GLY A 314 3.31 0.88 17.48
CA GLY A 314 2.17 0.03 17.80
C GLY A 314 1.48 -0.50 16.55
N TYR A 315 0.70 -1.58 16.67
CA TYR A 315 -0.05 -2.16 15.56
C TYR A 315 -1.43 -2.66 15.96
N VAL A 316 -2.31 -2.72 14.97
CA VAL A 316 -3.62 -3.38 15.05
C VAL A 316 -3.80 -4.39 13.92
N THR A 317 -4.64 -5.40 14.13
CA THR A 317 -5.12 -6.31 13.07
C THR A 317 -6.32 -5.67 12.40
N ILE A 318 -6.22 -5.29 11.12
CA ILE A 318 -7.23 -4.47 10.43
C ILE A 318 -8.61 -5.16 10.33
N ALA A 319 -8.65 -6.49 10.26
CA ALA A 319 -9.89 -7.26 10.09
C ALA A 319 -10.82 -7.21 11.32
N SER A 320 -10.31 -6.94 12.50
CA SER A 320 -11.06 -6.94 13.77
C SER A 320 -10.79 -5.67 14.56
N THR A 321 -11.85 -5.02 15.05
CA THR A 321 -11.74 -3.86 15.95
C THR A 321 -11.09 -4.27 17.27
N GLY A 322 -10.34 -3.36 17.87
CA GLY A 322 -9.65 -3.56 19.14
C GLY A 322 -8.46 -2.63 19.30
N ASN A 323 -7.90 -2.58 20.48
CA ASN A 323 -6.79 -1.71 20.83
C ASN A 323 -5.48 -2.18 20.18
N ALA A 324 -4.58 -1.23 19.95
CA ALA A 324 -3.25 -1.51 19.45
C ALA A 324 -2.41 -2.29 20.47
N THR A 325 -1.48 -3.05 19.94
CA THR A 325 -0.47 -3.80 20.69
C THR A 325 0.90 -3.26 20.37
N ASP A 326 1.82 -3.32 21.32
CA ASP A 326 3.22 -2.95 21.13
C ASP A 326 3.86 -3.77 20.00
N PHE A 327 4.62 -3.08 19.13
CA PHE A 327 5.35 -3.69 18.02
C PHE A 327 6.86 -3.69 18.25
N GLY A 328 7.41 -2.62 18.82
CA GLY A 328 8.83 -2.34 19.01
C GLY A 328 9.10 -0.83 18.93
N ASP A 329 10.34 -0.43 18.67
CA ASP A 329 10.77 0.95 18.68
C ASP A 329 11.44 1.40 17.37
N LEU A 330 11.30 2.69 17.04
CA LEU A 330 12.09 3.37 15.99
C LEU A 330 13.57 3.46 16.42
N THR A 331 14.48 3.57 15.45
CA THR A 331 15.90 3.80 15.73
C THR A 331 16.15 5.13 16.43
N VAL A 332 15.32 6.14 16.11
CA VAL A 332 15.36 7.49 16.72
C VAL A 332 13.96 8.03 16.89
N GLY A 333 13.65 8.54 18.09
CA GLY A 333 12.36 9.19 18.37
C GLY A 333 12.18 10.47 17.55
N ARG A 334 11.04 10.62 16.87
CA ARG A 334 10.76 11.76 15.98
C ARG A 334 9.28 11.99 15.75
N THR A 335 8.95 13.21 15.33
CA THR A 335 7.59 13.65 15.00
C THR A 335 7.53 14.22 13.58
N ARG A 336 6.33 14.38 13.01
CA ARG A 336 6.08 14.92 11.66
C ARG A 336 6.77 14.13 10.56
N MET A 337 6.83 12.83 10.74
CA MET A 337 7.33 11.88 9.75
C MET A 337 6.15 11.24 8.99
N GLY A 338 6.46 10.57 7.89
CA GLY A 338 5.49 9.80 7.11
C GLY A 338 5.80 8.31 7.12
N GLY A 339 4.81 7.50 6.82
CA GLY A 339 4.93 6.04 6.72
C GLY A 339 4.36 5.51 5.41
N THR A 340 5.03 4.54 4.82
CA THR A 340 4.53 3.75 3.68
C THR A 340 5.09 2.33 3.74
N SER A 341 4.68 1.45 2.81
CA SER A 341 5.02 0.03 2.91
C SER A 341 5.05 -0.68 1.57
N SER A 342 5.62 -1.86 1.59
CA SER A 342 5.32 -2.97 0.69
C SER A 342 4.50 -4.03 1.43
N SER A 343 4.21 -5.17 0.79
CA SER A 343 3.52 -6.29 1.45
C SER A 343 4.26 -6.87 2.66
N THR A 344 5.57 -6.65 2.77
CA THR A 344 6.42 -7.25 3.80
C THR A 344 7.17 -6.24 4.65
N ARG A 345 7.53 -5.10 4.10
CA ARG A 345 8.36 -4.08 4.74
C ARG A 345 7.59 -2.78 4.91
N GLY A 346 7.57 -2.24 6.14
CA GLY A 346 7.12 -0.90 6.44
C GLY A 346 8.32 0.04 6.54
N VAL A 347 8.19 1.29 6.07
CA VAL A 347 9.24 2.31 6.17
C VAL A 347 8.67 3.59 6.78
N PHE A 348 9.45 4.21 7.66
CA PHE A 348 9.17 5.49 8.29
C PHE A 348 10.19 6.52 7.80
N CYS A 349 9.72 7.63 7.22
CA CYS A 349 10.54 8.57 6.48
C CYS A 349 10.56 9.96 7.12
N GLY A 350 11.75 10.55 7.27
CA GLY A 350 11.94 11.93 7.72
C GLY A 350 11.51 12.19 9.16
N GLY A 351 11.02 13.39 9.43
CA GLY A 351 10.61 13.87 10.75
C GLY A 351 11.65 14.76 11.43
N THR A 352 11.23 15.38 12.54
CA THR A 352 12.10 16.22 13.37
C THR A 352 12.94 15.33 14.28
N ALA A 353 14.16 15.02 13.89
CA ALA A 353 15.14 14.31 14.70
C ALA A 353 16.53 14.92 14.50
N SER A 354 17.48 14.52 15.33
CA SER A 354 18.90 14.77 15.11
C SER A 354 19.65 13.43 15.21
N PRO A 355 20.25 12.91 14.11
CA PRO A 355 20.26 13.47 12.77
C PRO A 355 18.87 13.46 12.11
N GLY A 356 18.59 14.43 11.24
CA GLY A 356 17.37 14.49 10.44
C GLY A 356 17.48 13.73 9.13
N GLY A 357 16.34 13.49 8.48
CA GLY A 357 16.30 12.79 7.18
C GLY A 357 16.34 11.27 7.24
N VAL A 358 16.33 10.68 8.44
CA VAL A 358 16.39 9.22 8.68
C VAL A 358 15.22 8.49 8.00
N ILE A 359 15.53 7.37 7.36
CA ILE A 359 14.55 6.38 6.93
C ILE A 359 14.78 5.09 7.73
N ASP A 360 13.76 4.65 8.47
CA ASP A 360 13.77 3.36 9.19
C ASP A 360 12.86 2.36 8.50
N TYR A 361 13.13 1.07 8.69
CA TYR A 361 12.24 0.02 8.24
C TYR A 361 11.99 -1.06 9.29
N ILE A 362 10.85 -1.72 9.14
CA ILE A 362 10.42 -2.87 9.91
C ILE A 362 9.98 -4.00 8.97
N THR A 363 10.00 -5.24 9.47
CA THR A 363 9.32 -6.38 8.84
C THR A 363 7.91 -6.48 9.41
N ILE A 364 6.87 -6.17 8.63
CA ILE A 364 5.48 -6.02 9.11
C ILE A 364 4.94 -7.28 9.79
N ALA A 365 5.34 -8.47 9.33
CA ALA A 365 4.81 -9.74 9.82
C ALA A 365 5.30 -10.12 11.22
N SER A 366 6.43 -9.57 11.69
CA SER A 366 7.04 -9.89 12.97
C SER A 366 7.30 -8.63 13.80
N THR A 367 6.92 -8.63 15.08
CA THR A 367 7.24 -7.55 16.02
C THR A 367 8.74 -7.46 16.27
N GLY A 368 9.23 -6.27 16.52
CA GLY A 368 10.63 -5.96 16.79
C GLY A 368 10.98 -4.54 16.40
N ASP A 369 12.14 -4.08 16.82
CA ASP A 369 12.61 -2.73 16.60
C ASP A 369 12.92 -2.47 15.13
N ALA A 370 12.80 -1.20 14.73
CA ALA A 370 13.15 -0.75 13.40
C ALA A 370 14.66 -0.81 13.18
N THR A 371 15.03 -0.93 11.93
CA THR A 371 16.42 -0.93 11.46
C THR A 371 16.63 0.24 10.51
N ASP A 372 17.83 0.82 10.53
CA ASP A 372 18.21 1.87 9.60
C ASP A 372 18.11 1.40 8.14
N PHE A 373 17.46 2.22 7.31
CA PHE A 373 17.29 1.97 5.88
C PHE A 373 18.22 2.83 5.03
N GLY A 374 18.41 4.09 5.42
CA GLY A 374 19.15 5.13 4.72
C GLY A 374 18.58 6.51 5.02
N ASP A 375 18.85 7.49 4.15
CA ASP A 375 18.47 8.87 4.36
C ASP A 375 17.66 9.46 3.20
N MET A 376 16.79 10.43 3.51
CA MET A 376 16.14 11.34 2.58
C MET A 376 17.19 12.27 1.94
N THR A 377 16.86 12.90 0.82
CA THR A 377 17.71 13.93 0.17
C THR A 377 17.90 15.18 1.05
N TYR A 378 16.95 15.44 1.95
CA TYR A 378 16.98 16.55 2.91
C TYR A 378 16.70 16.05 4.33
N THR A 379 17.21 16.80 5.34
CA THR A 379 16.64 16.72 6.69
C THR A 379 15.25 17.35 6.65
N THR A 380 14.19 16.59 6.86
CA THR A 380 12.84 17.02 6.51
C THR A 380 11.79 16.65 7.54
N GLN A 381 10.71 17.40 7.59
CA GLN A 381 9.50 17.17 8.38
C GLN A 381 8.24 17.35 7.52
N TYR A 382 7.11 16.85 8.02
CA TYR A 382 5.83 16.81 7.29
C TYR A 382 5.92 16.02 5.98
N THR A 383 6.66 14.92 6.00
CA THR A 383 6.79 14.02 4.85
C THR A 383 5.50 13.26 4.63
N SER A 384 5.11 13.14 3.36
CA SER A 384 3.89 12.44 2.95
C SER A 384 4.25 11.33 1.95
N PRO A 385 4.65 10.14 2.41
CA PRO A 385 4.99 9.04 1.53
C PRO A 385 3.78 8.24 1.08
N THR A 386 3.89 7.62 -0.08
CA THR A 386 3.04 6.54 -0.58
C THR A 386 3.87 5.57 -1.41
N SER A 387 3.31 4.44 -1.80
CA SER A 387 4.01 3.46 -2.64
C SER A 387 3.07 2.71 -3.57
N ALA A 388 3.62 2.10 -4.61
CA ALA A 388 2.91 1.20 -5.52
C ALA A 388 2.45 -0.12 -4.87
N ALA A 389 2.80 -0.37 -3.62
CA ALA A 389 2.56 -1.65 -2.93
C ALA A 389 2.15 -1.46 -1.45
N HIS A 390 1.63 -0.28 -1.08
CA HIS A 390 1.11 -0.04 0.26
C HIS A 390 -0.10 -0.93 0.58
N GLY A 391 -0.49 -1.02 1.86
CA GLY A 391 -1.53 -1.95 2.31
C GLY A 391 -2.85 -1.89 1.54
N GLY A 392 -3.23 -0.71 1.03
CA GLY A 392 -4.46 -0.51 0.26
C GLY A 392 -4.46 -1.14 -1.14
N VAL A 393 -3.29 -1.48 -1.69
CA VAL A 393 -3.14 -2.09 -3.03
C VAL A 393 -2.68 -3.55 -2.98
N GLN A 394 -2.72 -4.19 -1.81
CA GLN A 394 -2.32 -5.58 -1.58
C GLN A 394 -3.51 -6.53 -1.53
#